data_7461f5d77dfbc028c4a6b552feaaf6d6
#
_entry.id   7461f5d77dfbc028c4a6b552feaaf6d6
#
_cell.length_a   1.000
_cell.length_b   1.000
_cell.length_c   1.000
_cell.angle_alpha   90.00
_cell.angle_beta   90.00
_cell.angle_gamma   90.00
#
_symmetry.space_group_name_H-M   'P 1'
#
loop_
_entity.id
_entity.type
_entity.pdbx_description
1 polymer ?
#
loop_
_entity_poly.entity_id
_entity_poly.type
_entity_poly.pdbx_seq_one_letter_code
_entity_poly.pdbx_strand_id
1 'polypeptide(L)'
;MIKKLTLLALTLTAQQLTAQIQPQWARYPSLSPDGSTIAFTYKGDLYRVPSAGGQATQLTFHEAHDYQPVWSPDGKQIAFASD
;
A
#
# COMPACT_ATOMS: atom_id res chain seq x y z
N MET A 1 -11.23 4.34 9.52
CA MET A 1 -11.22 3.95 10.20
C MET A 1 -11.37 3.96 10.70
N ILE A 2 -11.08 4.09 10.29
CA ILE A 2 -11.00 3.76 10.90
C ILE A 2 -11.29 4.27 11.30
N LYS A 3 -11.10 4.66 11.17
CA LYS A 3 -11.07 4.72 11.73
C LYS A 3 -11.23 5.12 12.46
N LYS A 4 -11.40 5.43 12.80
CA LYS A 4 -11.24 5.38 13.71
C LYS A 4 -11.57 5.10 14.53
N LEU A 5 -11.74 4.70 14.64
CA LEU A 5 -11.94 4.11 15.34
C LEU A 5 -12.39 4.13 15.95
N THR A 6 -12.65 4.23 16.21
CA THR A 6 -12.70 3.92 16.98
C THR A 6 -12.36 3.85 17.50
N LEU A 7 -12.86 4.11 17.79
CA LEU A 7 -12.06 3.97 18.22
C LEU A 7 -11.18 3.18 18.68
N LEU A 8 -11.77 2.53 19.24
CA LEU A 8 -10.61 1.96 19.92
C LEU A 8 -10.31 0.57 19.40
N ALA A 9 -11.29 -0.27 19.36
CA ALA A 9 -11.16 -1.60 18.76
C ALA A 9 -10.83 -1.48 17.26
N LEU A 10 -11.39 -0.51 16.59
CA LEU A 10 -11.10 -0.31 15.18
C LEU A 10 -9.65 0.05 14.96
N THR A 11 -9.08 0.84 15.85
CA THR A 11 -7.67 1.20 15.76
C THR A 11 -6.78 -0.03 15.88
N LEU A 12 -7.09 -0.91 16.81
CA LEU A 12 -6.31 -2.12 16.99
C LEU A 12 -6.38 -3.03 15.77
N THR A 13 -7.56 -3.15 15.17
CA THR A 13 -7.71 -3.96 13.95
C THR A 13 -6.86 -3.43 12.82
N ALA A 14 -6.87 -2.12 12.61
CA ALA A 14 -6.04 -1.52 11.55
C ALA A 14 -4.57 -1.77 11.81
N GLN A 15 -4.13 -1.68 13.05
CA GLN A 15 -2.74 -1.92 13.40
C GLN A 15 -2.33 -3.36 13.12
N GLN A 16 -3.20 -4.30 13.41
CA GLN A 16 -2.90 -5.71 13.16
C GLN A 16 -2.75 -5.98 11.66
N LEU A 17 -3.60 -5.40 10.84
CA LEU A 17 -3.47 -5.55 9.38
C LEU A 17 -2.16 -4.98 8.88
N THR A 18 -1.77 -3.83 9.39
CA THR A 18 -0.51 -3.21 9.01
C THR A 18 0.67 -4.09 9.43
N ALA A 19 0.59 -4.69 10.62
CA ALA A 19 1.67 -5.55 11.11
C ALA A 19 1.88 -6.77 10.24
N GLN A 20 0.83 -7.29 9.59
CA GLN A 20 0.98 -8.44 8.70
C GLN A 20 1.84 -8.14 7.49
N ILE A 21 1.92 -6.88 7.08
CA ILE A 21 2.71 -6.48 5.93
C ILE A 21 4.18 -6.36 6.27
N GLN A 22 4.56 -6.24 7.54
CA GLN A 22 5.96 -6.08 7.95
C GLN A 22 6.58 -4.88 7.26
N PRO A 23 6.38 -3.66 7.77
CA PRO A 23 6.80 -2.44 7.06
C PRO A 23 8.25 -2.43 6.61
N GLN A 24 9.17 -3.08 7.36
CA GLN A 24 10.57 -3.10 6.99
C GLN A 24 10.84 -3.89 5.70
N TRP A 25 9.89 -4.70 5.25
CA TRP A 25 10.01 -5.46 4.00
C TRP A 25 9.28 -4.80 2.85
N ALA A 26 8.55 -3.74 3.11
CA ALA A 26 7.95 -2.96 2.04
C ALA A 26 9.04 -2.15 1.35
N ARG A 27 9.00 -2.08 0.03
CA ARG A 27 10.04 -1.43 -0.77
C ARG A 27 9.41 -0.52 -1.80
N TYR A 28 10.20 0.41 -2.28
CA TYR A 28 9.85 1.29 -3.39
C TYR A 28 8.55 2.04 -3.15
N PRO A 29 8.42 2.75 -2.02
CA PRO A 29 7.19 3.49 -1.76
C PRO A 29 7.03 4.64 -2.74
N SER A 30 5.78 4.90 -3.14
CA SER A 30 5.46 5.96 -4.07
C SER A 30 4.14 6.59 -3.64
N LEU A 31 4.19 7.88 -3.32
CA LEU A 31 3.01 8.62 -2.87
C LEU A 31 2.21 9.11 -4.07
N SER A 32 0.89 8.94 -4.02
CA SER A 32 0.02 9.45 -5.08
C SER A 32 0.10 10.97 -5.16
N PRO A 33 -0.22 11.56 -6.33
CA PRO A 33 -0.11 13.02 -6.49
C PRO A 33 -0.92 13.82 -5.48
N ASP A 34 -2.06 13.30 -5.05
CA ASP A 34 -2.91 14.00 -4.08
C ASP A 34 -2.52 13.67 -2.63
N GLY A 35 -1.52 12.83 -2.42
CA GLY A 35 -1.05 12.50 -1.08
C GLY A 35 -1.90 11.50 -0.33
N SER A 36 -2.92 10.92 -0.94
CA SER A 36 -3.88 10.09 -0.21
C SER A 36 -3.50 8.62 -0.12
N THR A 37 -2.62 8.15 -1.01
CA THR A 37 -2.35 6.72 -1.14
C THR A 37 -0.87 6.49 -1.37
N ILE A 38 -0.34 5.43 -0.75
CA ILE A 38 1.04 4.99 -0.97
C ILE A 38 0.99 3.66 -1.70
N ALA A 39 1.69 3.58 -2.83
CA ALA A 39 1.93 2.32 -3.51
C ALA A 39 3.31 1.80 -3.11
N PHE A 40 3.45 0.50 -2.97
CA PHE A 40 4.73 -0.08 -2.59
C PHE A 40 4.79 -1.53 -3.06
N THR A 41 5.98 -2.10 -2.99
CA THR A 41 6.21 -3.51 -3.31
C THR A 41 6.42 -4.29 -2.02
N TYR A 42 5.80 -5.45 -1.93
CA TYR A 42 5.98 -6.35 -0.81
C TYR A 42 6.01 -7.78 -1.37
N LYS A 43 7.12 -8.45 -1.15
CA LYS A 43 7.34 -9.83 -1.62
C LYS A 43 7.07 -9.99 -3.12
N GLY A 44 7.46 -9.00 -3.90
CA GLY A 44 7.37 -9.08 -5.35
C GLY A 44 6.05 -8.66 -5.94
N ASP A 45 5.08 -8.23 -5.14
CA ASP A 45 3.80 -7.76 -5.63
C ASP A 45 3.55 -6.31 -5.24
N LEU A 46 2.72 -5.65 -6.01
CA LEU A 46 2.33 -4.27 -5.73
C LEU A 46 1.15 -4.22 -4.79
N TYR A 47 1.20 -3.29 -3.87
CA TYR A 47 0.15 -3.00 -2.91
C TYR A 47 -0.10 -1.51 -2.86
N ARG A 48 -1.25 -1.12 -2.35
CA ARG A 48 -1.52 0.26 -1.99
C ARG A 48 -2.11 0.31 -0.60
N VAL A 49 -1.88 1.44 0.08
CA VAL A 49 -2.43 1.66 1.42
C VAL A 49 -2.74 3.14 1.54
N PRO A 50 -3.84 3.51 2.25
CA PRO A 50 -4.09 4.93 2.52
C PRO A 50 -2.92 5.54 3.28
N SER A 51 -2.51 6.74 2.89
CA SER A 51 -1.37 7.39 3.55
C SER A 51 -1.65 7.68 5.02
N ALA A 52 -2.91 7.79 5.40
CA ALA A 52 -3.30 7.99 6.81
C ALA A 52 -3.30 6.68 7.60
N GLY A 53 -2.99 5.56 6.98
CA GLY A 53 -3.02 4.26 7.62
C GLY A 53 -4.26 3.47 7.25
N GLY A 54 -4.24 2.19 7.58
CA GLY A 54 -5.38 1.32 7.30
C GLY A 54 -4.95 0.05 6.59
N GLN A 55 -5.88 -0.55 5.88
CA GLN A 55 -5.67 -1.83 5.24
C GLN A 55 -4.97 -1.67 3.90
N ALA A 56 -3.92 -2.45 3.69
CA ALA A 56 -3.25 -2.53 2.40
C ALA A 56 -4.06 -3.42 1.45
N THR A 57 -4.07 -3.03 0.18
CA THR A 57 -4.75 -3.78 -0.87
C THR A 57 -3.72 -4.27 -1.87
N GLN A 58 -3.72 -5.56 -2.16
CA GLN A 58 -2.83 -6.14 -3.14
C GLN A 58 -3.34 -5.84 -4.54
N LEU A 59 -2.46 -5.36 -5.41
CA LEU A 59 -2.83 -4.95 -6.76
C LEU A 59 -2.41 -5.95 -7.82
N THR A 60 -1.34 -6.70 -7.60
CA THR A 60 -0.85 -7.69 -8.57
C THR A 60 -0.70 -9.04 -7.90
N PHE A 61 -0.90 -10.12 -8.68
CA PHE A 61 -0.98 -11.48 -8.14
C PHE A 61 -0.20 -12.50 -8.96
N HIS A 62 0.59 -12.07 -9.94
CA HIS A 62 1.31 -13.02 -10.80
C HIS A 62 2.69 -13.36 -10.19
N GLU A 63 3.37 -14.32 -10.80
CA GLU A 63 4.62 -14.83 -10.24
C GLU A 63 5.81 -13.91 -10.49
N ALA A 64 5.72 -13.01 -11.45
CA ALA A 64 6.81 -12.10 -11.76
C ALA A 64 7.05 -11.16 -10.57
N HIS A 65 8.30 -10.69 -10.47
CA HIS A 65 8.67 -9.74 -9.44
C HIS A 65 8.34 -8.32 -9.94
N ASP A 66 7.44 -7.65 -9.25
CA ASP A 66 7.01 -6.29 -9.58
C ASP A 66 7.68 -5.29 -8.65
N TYR A 67 8.13 -4.16 -9.19
CA TYR A 67 8.86 -3.18 -8.38
C TYR A 67 8.78 -1.80 -8.99
N GLN A 68 9.15 -0.81 -8.18
CA GLN A 68 9.26 0.61 -8.56
C GLN A 68 7.97 1.18 -9.14
N PRO A 69 6.88 1.20 -8.35
CA PRO A 69 5.65 1.82 -8.82
C PRO A 69 5.81 3.33 -8.97
N VAL A 70 5.20 3.86 -10.03
CA VAL A 70 5.17 5.30 -10.31
C VAL A 70 3.75 5.68 -10.68
N TRP A 71 3.19 6.66 -10.00
CA TRP A 71 1.84 7.13 -10.26
C TRP A 71 1.79 8.00 -11.51
N SER A 72 0.69 7.91 -12.25
CA SER A 72 0.42 8.89 -13.29
C SER A 72 0.09 10.24 -12.64
N PRO A 73 0.27 11.37 -13.39
CA PRO A 73 -0.01 12.70 -12.81
C PRO A 73 -1.44 12.87 -12.32
N ASP A 74 -2.41 12.19 -12.92
CA ASP A 74 -3.81 12.28 -12.50
C ASP A 74 -4.15 11.29 -11.40
N GLY A 75 -3.20 10.44 -10.96
CA GLY A 75 -3.43 9.50 -9.87
C GLY A 75 -4.27 8.30 -10.22
N LYS A 76 -4.57 8.09 -11.50
CA LYS A 76 -5.49 7.01 -11.88
C LYS A 76 -4.78 5.73 -12.31
N GLN A 77 -3.49 5.81 -12.58
CA GLN A 77 -2.71 4.66 -13.05
C GLN A 77 -1.39 4.57 -12.33
N ILE A 78 -0.86 3.36 -12.27
CA ILE A 78 0.46 3.09 -11.71
C ILE A 78 1.25 2.31 -12.76
N ALA A 79 2.41 2.84 -13.14
CA ALA A 79 3.37 2.11 -13.95
C ALA A 79 4.35 1.41 -13.02
N PHE A 80 4.81 0.23 -13.42
CA PHE A 80 5.77 -0.51 -12.61
C PHE A 80 6.62 -1.40 -13.50
N ALA A 81 7.79 -1.77 -12.99
CA ALA A 81 8.65 -2.72 -13.69
C ALA A 81 8.27 -4.13 -13.26
N SER A 82 8.38 -5.08 -14.18
CA SER A 82 8.06 -6.46 -13.89
C SER A 82 9.05 -7.37 -14.62
N ASP A 83 9.56 -8.36 -13.94
CA ASP A 83 10.49 -9.34 -14.53
C ASP A 83 9.79 -10.33 -15.43
#